data_971b5535077ad8c91d2a89f1e51b454c
#
_entry.id   971b5535077ad8c91d2a89f1e51b454c
#
_cell.length_a   1.000
_cell.length_b   1.000
_cell.length_c   1.000
_cell.angle_alpha   90.00
_cell.angle_beta   90.00
_cell.angle_gamma   90.00
#
_symmetry.space_group_name_H-M   'P 1'
#
loop_
_entity.id
_entity.type
_entity.pdbx_description
1 polymer ?
#
loop_
_entity_poly.entity_id
_entity_poly.type
_entity_poly.pdbx_seq_one_letter_code
_entity_poly.pdbx_strand_id
1 'polypeptide(L)'
;MSKKIYLSPERRPAPHGPYFGHPGVWEHDVTVRIAEKTAAALRRCGYAVRVAAAEDPLRQRVAEGIAWGADYYLPIHTNASSSTTAEGKAQGPEVLAYGAPGGGSWRACQMAYDALMELYPRKTARGVRQNTTFYEINKTPMLSVYPELAFHDNGADADWLLQNEGPIAETLTRAVCRWFGTEYRPPQEAAETAESAARRAALEADRDRWQGLYRALKEQITALAASLE
;
A
#
# COMPACT_ATOMS: atom_id res chain seq x y z
N MET A 1 -22.71 10.13 14.81
CA MET A 1 -22.27 10.62 13.48
C MET A 1 -21.16 9.70 12.97
N SER A 2 -21.13 9.42 11.66
CA SER A 2 -20.04 8.65 11.05
C SER A 2 -18.70 9.38 11.18
N LYS A 3 -17.63 8.66 11.53
CA LYS A 3 -16.28 9.21 11.55
C LYS A 3 -15.82 9.58 10.15
N LYS A 4 -15.06 10.66 10.03
CA LYS A 4 -14.60 11.25 8.78
C LYS A 4 -13.11 10.94 8.58
N ILE A 5 -12.78 10.25 7.50
CA ILE A 5 -11.43 9.87 7.15
C ILE A 5 -11.00 10.62 5.88
N TYR A 6 -9.90 11.34 5.96
CA TYR A 6 -9.31 12.03 4.82
C TYR A 6 -8.07 11.26 4.35
N LEU A 7 -8.07 10.82 3.10
CA LEU A 7 -6.97 10.09 2.46
C LEU A 7 -6.16 11.03 1.58
N SER A 8 -4.85 11.01 1.74
CA SER A 8 -3.92 11.85 0.97
C SER A 8 -2.83 10.97 0.33
N PRO A 9 -3.07 10.43 -0.87
CA PRO A 9 -2.03 9.71 -1.61
C PRO A 9 -0.92 10.67 -2.08
N GLU A 10 0.26 10.15 -2.48
CA GLU A 10 1.34 11.01 -3.00
C GLU A 10 0.84 11.90 -4.14
N ARG A 11 1.34 13.13 -4.16
CA ARG A 11 0.98 14.15 -5.16
C ARG A 11 1.76 13.98 -6.47
N ARG A 12 1.30 14.60 -7.53
CA ARG A 12 2.03 14.76 -8.79
C ARG A 12 2.79 16.10 -8.84
N PRO A 13 4.01 16.10 -9.36
CA PRO A 13 4.85 14.94 -9.65
C PRO A 13 5.40 14.32 -8.37
N ALA A 14 5.63 13.00 -8.37
CA ALA A 14 6.31 12.32 -7.28
C ALA A 14 7.78 12.82 -7.18
N PRO A 15 8.32 13.00 -5.97
CA PRO A 15 9.66 13.56 -5.78
C PRO A 15 10.79 12.58 -6.09
N HIS A 16 10.48 11.29 -6.12
CA HIS A 16 11.45 10.21 -6.34
C HIS A 16 11.28 9.58 -7.72
N GLY A 17 12.23 8.71 -8.11
CA GLY A 17 12.19 7.97 -9.37
C GLY A 17 11.02 6.97 -9.47
N PRO A 18 10.86 6.33 -10.62
CA PRO A 18 9.85 5.29 -10.77
C PRO A 18 10.19 4.05 -9.92
N TYR A 19 9.22 3.17 -9.73
CA TYR A 19 9.42 1.89 -9.06
C TYR A 19 10.55 1.10 -9.71
N PHE A 20 11.45 0.56 -8.89
CA PHE A 20 12.60 -0.20 -9.40
C PHE A 20 12.11 -1.42 -10.19
N GLY A 21 12.68 -1.62 -11.39
CA GLY A 21 12.26 -2.68 -12.30
C GLY A 21 10.97 -2.40 -13.09
N HIS A 22 10.24 -1.31 -12.79
CA HIS A 22 8.97 -0.95 -13.41
C HIS A 22 9.00 0.46 -14.01
N PRO A 23 9.68 0.67 -15.15
CA PRO A 23 9.78 1.98 -15.77
C PRO A 23 8.40 2.53 -16.12
N GLY A 24 8.13 3.79 -15.78
CA GLY A 24 6.84 4.43 -16.00
C GLY A 24 5.80 4.21 -14.90
N VAL A 25 6.10 3.44 -13.86
CA VAL A 25 5.25 3.30 -12.67
C VAL A 25 5.77 4.22 -11.56
N TRP A 26 4.96 5.17 -11.15
CA TRP A 26 5.35 6.20 -10.19
C TRP A 26 4.58 6.03 -8.87
N GLU A 27 5.16 6.56 -7.78
CA GLU A 27 4.55 6.50 -6.46
C GLU A 27 3.12 7.04 -6.45
N HIS A 28 2.89 8.19 -7.05
CA HIS A 28 1.55 8.80 -7.09
C HIS A 28 0.52 7.93 -7.80
N ASP A 29 0.89 7.15 -8.83
CA ASP A 29 -0.06 6.28 -9.52
C ASP A 29 -0.49 5.11 -8.65
N VAL A 30 0.46 4.52 -7.93
CA VAL A 30 0.22 3.36 -7.04
C VAL A 30 -0.55 3.79 -5.79
N THR A 31 -0.12 4.88 -5.15
CA THR A 31 -0.75 5.36 -3.92
C THR A 31 -2.16 5.90 -4.14
N VAL A 32 -2.46 6.48 -5.31
CA VAL A 32 -3.83 6.86 -5.71
C VAL A 32 -4.71 5.61 -5.83
N ARG A 33 -4.25 4.54 -6.51
CA ARG A 33 -5.04 3.30 -6.61
C ARG A 33 -5.27 2.64 -5.25
N ILE A 34 -4.26 2.67 -4.37
CA ILE A 34 -4.41 2.17 -2.99
C ILE A 34 -5.41 3.04 -2.21
N ALA A 35 -5.33 4.38 -2.35
CA ALA A 35 -6.26 5.30 -1.68
C ALA A 35 -7.72 5.09 -2.13
N GLU A 36 -7.97 4.89 -3.42
CA GLU A 36 -9.30 4.60 -3.95
C GLU A 36 -9.87 3.28 -3.41
N LYS A 37 -9.06 2.22 -3.38
CA LYS A 37 -9.43 0.93 -2.80
C LYS A 37 -9.68 1.05 -1.28
N THR A 38 -8.84 1.81 -0.57
CA THR A 38 -9.00 2.10 0.86
C THR A 38 -10.28 2.90 1.11
N ALA A 39 -10.59 3.89 0.28
CA ALA A 39 -11.82 4.67 0.38
C ALA A 39 -13.07 3.79 0.21
N ALA A 40 -13.06 2.88 -0.76
CA ALA A 40 -14.16 1.93 -0.97
C ALA A 40 -14.34 1.02 0.26
N ALA A 41 -13.25 0.49 0.80
CA ALA A 41 -13.27 -0.38 1.98
C ALA A 41 -13.75 0.36 3.25
N LEU A 42 -13.28 1.58 3.49
CA LEU A 42 -13.72 2.42 4.60
C LEU A 42 -15.21 2.80 4.49
N ARG A 43 -15.69 3.16 3.30
CA ARG A 43 -17.13 3.43 3.09
C ARG A 43 -17.97 2.19 3.36
N ARG A 44 -17.53 1.00 2.97
CA ARG A 44 -18.17 -0.28 3.29
C ARG A 44 -18.27 -0.51 4.80
N CYS A 45 -17.27 -0.04 5.57
CA CYS A 45 -17.27 -0.07 7.03
C CYS A 45 -18.06 1.08 7.68
N GLY A 46 -18.74 1.94 6.90
CA GLY A 46 -19.62 3.00 7.41
C GLY A 46 -18.95 4.34 7.68
N TYR A 47 -17.72 4.55 7.23
CA TYR A 47 -17.03 5.83 7.34
C TYR A 47 -17.43 6.82 6.24
N ALA A 48 -17.42 8.11 6.57
CA ALA A 48 -17.39 9.17 5.58
C ALA A 48 -15.94 9.35 5.09
N VAL A 49 -15.71 9.32 3.76
CA VAL A 49 -14.35 9.34 3.21
C VAL A 49 -14.22 10.37 2.11
N ARG A 50 -13.17 11.21 2.21
CA ARG A 50 -12.66 12.05 1.12
C ARG A 50 -11.26 11.58 0.73
N VAL A 51 -10.96 11.72 -0.56
CA VAL A 51 -9.63 11.46 -1.13
C VAL A 51 -9.16 12.76 -1.77
N ALA A 52 -7.94 13.19 -1.44
CA ALA A 52 -7.32 14.33 -2.08
C ALA A 52 -7.07 14.08 -3.57
N ALA A 53 -7.25 15.09 -4.41
CA ALA A 53 -6.83 14.98 -5.80
C ALA A 53 -5.29 14.92 -5.91
N ALA A 54 -4.79 14.17 -6.90
CA ALA A 54 -3.35 13.95 -7.06
C ALA A 54 -2.59 15.24 -7.35
N GLU A 55 -3.25 16.22 -7.97
CA GLU A 55 -2.68 17.51 -8.36
C GLU A 55 -2.65 18.54 -7.23
N ASP A 56 -3.43 18.31 -6.16
CA ASP A 56 -3.54 19.28 -5.07
C ASP A 56 -2.24 19.40 -4.27
N PRO A 57 -1.78 20.64 -3.99
CA PRO A 57 -0.64 20.85 -3.11
C PRO A 57 -0.90 20.36 -1.68
N LEU A 58 0.12 19.89 -0.97
CA LEU A 58 0.00 19.39 0.40
C LEU A 58 -0.70 20.37 1.35
N ARG A 59 -0.45 21.69 1.18
CA ARG A 59 -1.11 22.73 2.00
C ARG A 59 -2.62 22.75 1.80
N GLN A 60 -3.08 22.59 0.56
CA GLN A 60 -4.51 22.55 0.23
C GLN A 60 -5.16 21.31 0.83
N ARG A 61 -4.56 20.13 0.68
CA ARG A 61 -5.07 18.86 1.22
C ARG A 61 -5.26 18.91 2.74
N VAL A 62 -4.26 19.43 3.45
CA VAL A 62 -4.35 19.60 4.91
C VAL A 62 -5.47 20.60 5.26
N ALA A 63 -5.56 21.73 4.54
CA ALA A 63 -6.62 22.72 4.76
C ALA A 63 -8.01 22.14 4.49
N GLU A 64 -8.19 21.36 3.44
CA GLU A 64 -9.44 20.67 3.13
C GLU A 64 -9.82 19.63 4.19
N GLY A 65 -8.87 18.83 4.66
CA GLY A 65 -9.10 17.88 5.75
C GLY A 65 -9.57 18.57 7.03
N ILE A 66 -8.96 19.70 7.37
CA ILE A 66 -9.34 20.54 8.53
C ILE A 66 -10.74 21.13 8.31
N ALA A 67 -10.98 21.79 7.16
CA ALA A 67 -12.26 22.44 6.87
C ALA A 67 -13.42 21.44 6.80
N TRP A 68 -13.17 20.22 6.34
CA TRP A 68 -14.16 19.15 6.33
C TRP A 68 -14.41 18.55 7.71
N GLY A 69 -13.55 18.81 8.70
CA GLY A 69 -13.62 18.28 10.04
C GLY A 69 -13.30 16.77 10.06
N ALA A 70 -12.21 16.38 9.42
CA ALA A 70 -11.74 15.01 9.46
C ALA A 70 -11.38 14.57 10.89
N ASP A 71 -11.77 13.38 11.30
CA ASP A 71 -11.36 12.75 12.57
C ASP A 71 -9.99 12.06 12.43
N TYR A 72 -9.63 11.66 11.20
CA TYR A 72 -8.43 10.91 10.89
C TYR A 72 -7.89 11.34 9.53
N TYR A 73 -6.60 11.60 9.47
CA TYR A 73 -5.89 11.98 8.25
C TYR A 73 -4.89 10.86 7.93
N LEU A 74 -5.00 10.27 6.74
CA LEU A 74 -4.19 9.14 6.29
C LEU A 74 -3.44 9.52 5.01
N PRO A 75 -2.23 10.05 5.12
CA PRO A 75 -1.31 10.07 3.99
C PRO A 75 -1.00 8.64 3.56
N ILE A 76 -0.82 8.40 2.28
CA ILE A 76 -0.47 7.09 1.75
C ILE A 76 0.75 7.26 0.85
N HIS A 77 1.89 6.76 1.33
CA HIS A 77 3.18 6.91 0.68
C HIS A 77 3.92 5.60 0.52
N THR A 78 4.90 5.60 -0.38
CA THR A 78 5.92 4.57 -0.47
C THR A 78 7.30 5.21 -0.37
N ASN A 79 8.18 4.60 0.40
CA ASN A 79 9.48 5.13 0.73
C ASN A 79 10.48 4.94 -0.42
N ALA A 80 11.56 5.75 -0.39
CA ALA A 80 12.74 5.55 -1.21
C ALA A 80 13.99 5.82 -0.38
N SER A 81 14.96 4.93 -0.45
CA SER A 81 16.25 5.08 0.24
C SER A 81 17.27 5.86 -0.57
N SER A 82 17.00 6.07 -1.86
CA SER A 82 17.88 6.75 -2.81
C SER A 82 17.05 7.61 -3.75
N SER A 83 17.60 8.75 -4.14
CA SER A 83 17.07 9.58 -5.23
C SER A 83 17.57 9.14 -6.61
N THR A 84 18.37 8.09 -6.68
CA THR A 84 18.99 7.58 -7.91
C THR A 84 18.15 6.45 -8.51
N THR A 85 18.41 6.11 -9.76
CA THR A 85 17.83 4.95 -10.45
C THR A 85 18.46 3.61 -10.02
N ALA A 86 19.40 3.63 -9.09
CA ALA A 86 20.02 2.42 -8.55
C ALA A 86 19.08 1.76 -7.52
N GLU A 87 19.14 0.43 -7.45
CA GLU A 87 18.34 -0.33 -6.51
C GLU A 87 18.69 0.03 -5.06
N GLY A 88 17.65 0.42 -4.30
CA GLY A 88 17.74 0.70 -2.88
C GLY A 88 17.88 -0.59 -2.06
N LYS A 89 18.58 -0.51 -0.92
CA LYS A 89 18.80 -1.66 -0.02
C LYS A 89 17.80 -1.72 1.13
N ALA A 90 17.14 -0.60 1.42
CA ALA A 90 16.14 -0.56 2.48
C ALA A 90 14.86 -1.28 2.04
N GLN A 91 14.18 -1.92 2.99
CA GLN A 91 12.98 -2.71 2.73
C GLN A 91 11.96 -2.57 3.87
N GLY A 92 10.71 -2.82 3.54
CA GLY A 92 9.60 -3.00 4.46
C GLY A 92 8.91 -1.73 4.91
N PRO A 93 7.72 -1.88 5.51
CA PRO A 93 6.92 -0.77 5.98
C PRO A 93 7.53 -0.08 7.19
N GLU A 94 7.28 1.22 7.29
CA GLU A 94 7.39 2.01 8.51
C GLU A 94 6.18 2.92 8.65
N VAL A 95 5.89 3.42 9.84
CA VAL A 95 4.80 4.38 10.05
C VAL A 95 5.32 5.56 10.85
N LEU A 96 5.03 6.76 10.36
CA LEU A 96 5.51 7.99 10.97
C LEU A 96 4.44 8.59 11.87
N ALA A 97 4.82 8.94 13.09
CA ALA A 97 3.96 9.53 14.13
C ALA A 97 4.44 10.91 14.53
N TYR A 98 3.53 11.85 14.79
CA TYR A 98 3.88 13.16 15.34
C TYR A 98 4.38 13.05 16.80
N GLY A 99 3.68 12.26 17.60
CA GLY A 99 3.91 12.17 19.04
C GLY A 99 5.05 11.23 19.43
N ALA A 100 5.44 11.35 20.70
CA ALA A 100 6.40 10.43 21.32
C ALA A 100 5.79 9.04 21.58
N PRO A 101 6.62 8.02 21.84
CA PRO A 101 6.15 6.69 22.22
C PRO A 101 5.14 6.72 23.37
N GLY A 102 4.06 5.93 23.24
CA GLY A 102 2.98 5.85 24.23
C GLY A 102 1.84 6.87 24.05
N GLY A 103 2.02 7.92 23.26
CA GLY A 103 0.96 8.89 22.93
C GLY A 103 -0.13 8.30 22.02
N GLY A 104 -1.26 9.02 21.88
CA GLY A 104 -2.38 8.59 21.04
C GLY A 104 -1.99 8.40 19.58
N SER A 105 -1.29 9.36 18.99
CA SER A 105 -0.77 9.26 17.61
C SER A 105 0.15 8.05 17.45
N TRP A 106 1.08 7.83 18.39
CA TRP A 106 1.97 6.68 18.35
C TRP A 106 1.21 5.35 18.37
N ARG A 107 0.21 5.20 19.26
CA ARG A 107 -0.58 3.98 19.33
C ARG A 107 -1.34 3.68 18.03
N ALA A 108 -1.92 4.71 17.41
CA ALA A 108 -2.59 4.53 16.13
C ALA A 108 -1.62 4.12 15.01
N CYS A 109 -0.43 4.73 14.97
CA CYS A 109 0.64 4.37 14.06
C CYS A 109 1.15 2.93 14.31
N GLN A 110 1.26 2.52 15.58
CA GLN A 110 1.64 1.15 15.92
C GLN A 110 0.60 0.12 15.43
N MET A 111 -0.70 0.41 15.59
CA MET A 111 -1.76 -0.45 15.05
C MET A 111 -1.68 -0.60 13.53
N ALA A 112 -1.36 0.49 12.82
CA ALA A 112 -1.20 0.46 11.37
C ALA A 112 0.07 -0.32 10.97
N TYR A 113 1.18 -0.11 11.69
CA TYR A 113 2.43 -0.84 11.46
C TYR A 113 2.27 -2.35 11.69
N ASP A 114 1.68 -2.75 12.82
CA ASP A 114 1.46 -4.15 13.14
C ASP A 114 0.60 -4.84 12.07
N ALA A 115 -0.47 -4.17 11.63
CA ALA A 115 -1.33 -4.68 10.57
C ALA A 115 -0.60 -4.82 9.22
N LEU A 116 0.27 -3.87 8.86
CA LEU A 116 1.09 -3.95 7.66
C LEU A 116 2.13 -5.09 7.76
N MET A 117 2.70 -5.32 8.95
CA MET A 117 3.66 -6.41 9.17
C MET A 117 3.01 -7.80 9.17
N GLU A 118 1.72 -7.91 9.47
CA GLU A 118 0.96 -9.16 9.27
C GLU A 118 0.85 -9.52 7.78
N LEU A 119 0.79 -8.53 6.91
CA LEU A 119 0.69 -8.71 5.45
C LEU A 119 2.07 -8.81 4.78
N TYR A 120 3.08 -8.08 5.28
CA TYR A 120 4.38 -7.99 4.64
C TYR A 120 5.19 -9.29 4.80
N PRO A 121 5.73 -9.88 3.70
CA PRO A 121 6.26 -11.25 3.73
C PRO A 121 7.62 -11.40 4.43
N ARG A 122 8.32 -10.29 4.69
CA ARG A 122 9.66 -10.31 5.27
C ARG A 122 9.68 -9.68 6.66
N LYS A 123 10.58 -10.17 7.54
CA LYS A 123 10.79 -9.55 8.84
C LYS A 123 11.69 -8.32 8.66
N THR A 124 11.18 -7.16 9.03
CA THR A 124 11.95 -5.92 9.07
C THR A 124 11.80 -5.28 10.45
N ALA A 125 12.77 -4.48 10.85
CA ALA A 125 12.78 -3.84 12.16
C ALA A 125 12.58 -2.31 12.05
N ARG A 126 11.81 -1.83 11.06
CA ARG A 126 11.65 -0.37 10.85
C ARG A 126 10.78 0.28 11.92
N GLY A 127 9.61 -0.28 12.19
CA GLY A 127 8.74 0.14 13.29
C GLY A 127 8.04 1.47 13.06
N VAL A 128 7.53 2.03 14.15
CA VAL A 128 7.00 3.38 14.21
C VAL A 128 8.13 4.36 14.52
N ARG A 129 8.16 5.48 13.80
CA ARG A 129 9.16 6.53 13.99
C ARG A 129 8.51 7.88 14.24
N GLN A 130 9.11 8.67 15.10
CA GLN A 130 8.69 10.04 15.29
C GLN A 130 9.12 10.90 14.08
N ASN A 131 8.16 11.67 13.56
CA ASN A 131 8.43 12.72 12.58
C ASN A 131 7.61 13.96 12.92
N THR A 132 8.30 15.07 13.17
CA THR A 132 7.70 16.36 13.51
C THR A 132 7.86 17.41 12.41
N THR A 133 8.43 17.02 11.26
CA THR A 133 8.78 17.94 10.17
C THR A 133 7.88 17.83 8.97
N PHE A 134 7.38 16.63 8.65
CA PHE A 134 6.51 16.45 7.50
C PHE A 134 5.21 17.22 7.66
N TYR A 135 4.83 17.94 6.61
CA TYR A 135 3.73 18.91 6.65
C TYR A 135 2.40 18.23 7.02
N GLU A 136 2.11 17.07 6.47
CA GLU A 136 0.89 16.30 6.71
C GLU A 136 0.84 15.61 8.09
N ILE A 137 1.94 15.62 8.81
CA ILE A 137 2.03 15.17 10.20
C ILE A 137 1.96 16.37 11.15
N ASN A 138 2.74 17.43 10.87
CA ASN A 138 2.94 18.57 11.75
C ASN A 138 1.76 19.58 11.71
N LYS A 139 1.07 19.70 10.56
CA LYS A 139 0.02 20.71 10.35
C LYS A 139 -1.40 20.17 10.40
N THR A 140 -1.57 18.91 10.70
CA THR A 140 -2.88 18.26 10.91
C THR A 140 -3.24 18.27 12.39
N PRO A 141 -4.25 19.03 12.84
CA PRO A 141 -4.70 19.03 14.23
C PRO A 141 -5.46 17.75 14.62
N MET A 142 -5.98 17.02 13.63
CA MET A 142 -6.58 15.71 13.83
C MET A 142 -5.49 14.63 13.89
N LEU A 143 -5.88 13.42 14.25
CA LEU A 143 -4.99 12.26 14.21
C LEU A 143 -4.46 12.04 12.79
N SER A 144 -3.13 12.13 12.60
CA SER A 144 -2.43 11.75 11.39
C SER A 144 -1.68 10.45 11.62
N VAL A 145 -1.89 9.47 10.74
CA VAL A 145 -1.15 8.22 10.68
C VAL A 145 -0.53 8.11 9.30
N TYR A 146 0.79 8.16 9.22
CA TYR A 146 1.53 8.30 7.98
C TYR A 146 2.31 7.01 7.66
N PRO A 147 1.71 6.05 6.95
CA PRO A 147 2.41 4.85 6.50
C PRO A 147 3.30 5.14 5.29
N GLU A 148 4.53 4.69 5.39
CA GLU A 148 5.44 4.39 4.30
C GLU A 148 5.32 2.89 4.04
N LEU A 149 4.55 2.51 3.03
CA LEU A 149 4.07 1.14 2.83
C LEU A 149 5.19 0.12 2.58
N ALA A 150 6.22 0.51 1.83
CA ALA A 150 7.47 -0.20 1.59
C ALA A 150 8.37 0.67 0.71
N PHE A 151 9.55 0.19 0.30
CA PHE A 151 10.51 0.95 -0.49
C PHE A 151 10.34 0.69 -1.99
N HIS A 152 9.78 1.64 -2.73
CA HIS A 152 9.56 1.48 -4.16
C HIS A 152 10.85 1.49 -5.01
N ASP A 153 11.98 1.96 -4.46
CA ASP A 153 13.30 1.87 -5.07
C ASP A 153 13.99 0.51 -4.83
N ASN A 154 13.38 -0.40 -4.06
CA ASN A 154 13.83 -1.78 -3.89
C ASN A 154 12.96 -2.72 -4.73
N GLY A 155 13.57 -3.57 -5.58
CA GLY A 155 12.83 -4.39 -6.54
C GLY A 155 11.82 -5.34 -5.89
N ALA A 156 12.22 -6.00 -4.79
CA ALA A 156 11.32 -6.93 -4.11
C ALA A 156 10.14 -6.25 -3.39
N ASP A 157 10.33 -5.01 -2.92
CA ASP A 157 9.27 -4.19 -2.35
C ASP A 157 8.37 -3.58 -3.43
N ALA A 158 8.96 -3.14 -4.54
CA ALA A 158 8.22 -2.65 -5.70
C ALA A 158 7.24 -3.72 -6.23
N ASP A 159 7.72 -4.94 -6.45
CA ASP A 159 6.88 -6.07 -6.84
C ASP A 159 5.77 -6.36 -5.83
N TRP A 160 6.12 -6.37 -4.53
CA TRP A 160 5.15 -6.62 -3.46
C TRP A 160 4.06 -5.54 -3.41
N LEU A 161 4.43 -4.26 -3.52
CA LEU A 161 3.48 -3.14 -3.54
C LEU A 161 2.48 -3.29 -4.69
N LEU A 162 2.97 -3.57 -5.90
CA LEU A 162 2.13 -3.71 -7.09
C LEU A 162 1.19 -4.92 -7.03
N GLN A 163 1.63 -6.01 -6.44
CA GLN A 163 0.83 -7.23 -6.29
C GLN A 163 -0.18 -7.15 -5.13
N ASN A 164 0.00 -6.23 -4.18
CA ASN A 164 -0.78 -6.19 -2.94
C ASN A 164 -1.57 -4.90 -2.71
N GLU A 165 -1.85 -4.10 -3.74
CA GLU A 165 -2.62 -2.86 -3.58
C GLU A 165 -3.98 -3.06 -2.87
N GLY A 166 -4.72 -4.12 -3.22
CA GLY A 166 -5.98 -4.48 -2.59
C GLY A 166 -5.80 -4.95 -1.13
N PRO A 167 -4.98 -5.96 -0.86
CA PRO A 167 -4.64 -6.38 0.49
C PRO A 167 -4.12 -5.26 1.40
N ILE A 168 -3.30 -4.34 0.88
CA ILE A 168 -2.82 -3.15 1.61
C ILE A 168 -4.00 -2.25 1.99
N ALA A 169 -4.90 -1.95 1.05
CA ALA A 169 -6.07 -1.12 1.30
C ALA A 169 -6.99 -1.70 2.38
N GLU A 170 -7.22 -3.02 2.36
CA GLU A 170 -7.99 -3.71 3.38
C GLU A 170 -7.27 -3.70 4.74
N THR A 171 -5.95 -3.79 4.73
CA THR A 171 -5.12 -3.72 5.95
C THR A 171 -5.18 -2.35 6.60
N LEU A 172 -5.04 -1.27 5.82
CA LEU A 172 -5.20 0.10 6.30
C LEU A 172 -6.61 0.33 6.86
N THR A 173 -7.63 -0.22 6.20
CA THR A 173 -9.02 -0.15 6.66
C THR A 173 -9.20 -0.87 8.01
N ARG A 174 -8.65 -2.08 8.18
CA ARG A 174 -8.68 -2.79 9.47
C ARG A 174 -8.01 -2.00 10.59
N ALA A 175 -6.89 -1.35 10.32
CA ALA A 175 -6.20 -0.50 11.30
C ALA A 175 -7.09 0.67 11.74
N VAL A 176 -7.77 1.36 10.81
CA VAL A 176 -8.73 2.43 11.11
C VAL A 176 -9.92 1.90 11.91
N CYS A 177 -10.51 0.75 11.52
CA CYS A 177 -11.61 0.13 12.26
C CYS A 177 -11.19 -0.21 13.69
N ARG A 178 -10.00 -0.80 13.88
CA ARG A 178 -9.43 -1.13 15.19
C ARG A 178 -9.24 0.13 16.05
N TRP A 179 -8.75 1.22 15.47
CA TRP A 179 -8.57 2.49 16.18
C TRP A 179 -9.89 3.06 16.71
N PHE A 180 -10.95 3.05 15.91
CA PHE A 180 -12.26 3.58 16.30
C PHE A 180 -13.16 2.57 17.01
N GLY A 181 -12.74 1.31 17.17
CA GLY A 181 -13.56 0.25 17.77
C GLY A 181 -14.79 -0.10 16.92
N THR A 182 -14.70 0.06 15.60
CA THR A 182 -15.77 -0.28 14.67
C THR A 182 -15.54 -1.66 14.04
N GLU A 183 -16.62 -2.33 13.68
CA GLU A 183 -16.56 -3.60 12.99
C GLU A 183 -15.94 -3.44 11.58
N TYR A 184 -14.93 -4.24 11.28
CA TYR A 184 -14.43 -4.36 9.92
C TYR A 184 -15.36 -5.25 9.10
N ARG A 185 -15.81 -4.75 7.96
CA ARG A 185 -16.62 -5.48 6.99
C ARG A 185 -15.73 -5.87 5.82
N PRO A 186 -15.46 -7.18 5.61
CA PRO A 186 -14.65 -7.64 4.48
C PRO A 186 -15.35 -7.33 3.15
N PRO A 187 -14.62 -7.31 2.03
CA PRO A 187 -15.25 -7.29 0.71
C PRO A 187 -16.21 -8.49 0.63
N GLN A 188 -17.42 -8.24 0.14
CA GLN A 188 -18.25 -9.36 -0.29
C GLN A 188 -17.50 -10.03 -1.44
N GLU A 189 -17.20 -11.32 -1.31
CA GLU A 189 -16.77 -12.08 -2.47
C GLU A 189 -17.86 -11.86 -3.53
N ALA A 190 -17.46 -11.22 -4.63
CA ALA A 190 -18.35 -11.11 -5.78
C ALA A 190 -18.74 -12.54 -6.11
N ALA A 191 -20.03 -12.86 -6.01
CA ALA A 191 -20.51 -14.19 -6.37
C ALA A 191 -19.89 -14.50 -7.73
N GLU A 192 -19.04 -15.53 -7.77
CA GLU A 192 -18.26 -15.84 -8.96
C GLU A 192 -19.25 -16.11 -10.09
N THR A 193 -19.29 -15.20 -11.06
CA THR A 193 -20.14 -15.41 -12.22
C THR A 193 -19.61 -16.63 -12.98
N ALA A 194 -20.49 -17.37 -13.65
CA ALA A 194 -20.08 -18.51 -14.49
C ALA A 194 -18.97 -18.12 -15.49
N GLU A 195 -18.99 -16.88 -15.97
CA GLU A 195 -17.97 -16.29 -16.86
C GLU A 195 -16.62 -16.09 -16.15
N SER A 196 -16.60 -15.56 -14.91
CA SER A 196 -15.37 -15.37 -14.13
C SER A 196 -14.74 -16.71 -13.72
N ALA A 197 -15.58 -17.69 -13.37
CA ALA A 197 -15.13 -19.06 -13.09
C ALA A 197 -14.54 -19.72 -14.33
N ALA A 198 -15.17 -19.59 -15.48
CA ALA A 198 -14.68 -20.12 -16.75
C ALA A 198 -13.35 -19.46 -17.17
N ARG A 199 -13.23 -18.14 -17.00
CA ARG A 199 -11.99 -17.40 -17.27
C ARG A 199 -10.85 -17.83 -16.35
N ARG A 200 -11.13 -18.01 -15.05
CA ARG A 200 -10.13 -18.51 -14.09
C ARG A 200 -9.66 -19.92 -14.47
N ALA A 201 -10.60 -20.83 -14.74
CA ALA A 201 -10.27 -22.19 -15.18
C ALA A 201 -9.43 -22.21 -16.46
N ALA A 202 -9.71 -21.33 -17.43
CA ALA A 202 -8.92 -21.19 -18.65
C ALA A 202 -7.48 -20.71 -18.36
N LEU A 203 -7.32 -19.73 -17.45
CA LEU A 203 -5.99 -19.24 -17.04
C LEU A 203 -5.19 -20.29 -16.28
N GLU A 204 -5.84 -21.08 -15.43
CA GLU A 204 -5.21 -22.21 -14.74
C GLU A 204 -4.75 -23.29 -15.71
N ALA A 205 -5.58 -23.64 -16.69
CA ALA A 205 -5.22 -24.60 -17.74
C ALA A 205 -4.03 -24.12 -18.60
N ASP A 206 -4.01 -22.83 -18.96
CA ASP A 206 -2.90 -22.23 -19.69
C ASP A 206 -1.61 -22.24 -18.87
N ARG A 207 -1.68 -21.87 -17.57
CA ARG A 207 -0.53 -21.95 -16.67
C ARG A 207 0.04 -23.37 -16.60
N ASP A 208 -0.82 -24.36 -16.43
CA ASP A 208 -0.40 -25.77 -16.30
C ASP A 208 0.22 -26.28 -17.63
N ARG A 209 -0.33 -25.86 -18.76
CA ARG A 209 0.25 -26.10 -20.09
C ARG A 209 1.66 -25.50 -20.20
N TRP A 210 1.83 -24.24 -19.83
CA TRP A 210 3.14 -23.57 -19.90
C TRP A 210 4.16 -24.19 -18.95
N GLN A 211 3.74 -24.60 -17.73
CA GLN A 211 4.60 -25.32 -16.79
C GLN A 211 5.02 -26.70 -17.35
N GLY A 212 4.13 -27.39 -18.06
CA GLY A 212 4.43 -28.63 -18.74
C GLY A 212 5.46 -28.45 -19.85
N LEU A 213 5.26 -27.44 -20.71
CA LEU A 213 6.21 -27.11 -21.78
C LEU A 213 7.59 -26.72 -21.24
N TYR A 214 7.62 -25.92 -20.18
CA TYR A 214 8.88 -25.52 -19.53
C TYR A 214 9.64 -26.72 -18.98
N ARG A 215 8.95 -27.69 -18.33
CA ARG A 215 9.58 -28.92 -17.83
C ARG A 215 10.15 -29.75 -18.98
N ALA A 216 9.38 -30.00 -20.04
CA ALA A 216 9.82 -30.73 -21.19
C ALA A 216 11.03 -30.11 -21.89
N LEU A 217 11.02 -28.77 -22.06
CA LEU A 217 12.15 -28.03 -22.62
C LEU A 217 13.40 -28.14 -21.73
N LYS A 218 13.24 -28.03 -20.43
CA LYS A 218 14.34 -28.18 -19.48
C LYS A 218 14.96 -29.58 -19.55
N GLU A 219 14.16 -30.63 -19.65
CA GLU A 219 14.61 -32.00 -19.80
C GLU A 219 15.39 -32.20 -21.11
N GLN A 220 14.89 -31.65 -22.24
CA GLN A 220 15.58 -31.70 -23.53
C GLN A 220 16.94 -30.98 -23.50
N ILE A 221 16.99 -29.79 -22.89
CA ILE A 221 18.24 -29.03 -22.72
C ILE A 221 19.24 -29.82 -21.87
N THR A 222 18.79 -30.42 -20.76
CA THR A 222 19.65 -31.23 -19.89
C THR A 222 20.18 -32.48 -20.65
N ALA A 223 19.32 -33.15 -21.40
CA ALA A 223 19.75 -34.32 -22.22
C ALA A 223 20.75 -33.94 -23.32
N LEU A 224 20.53 -32.79 -23.97
CA LEU A 224 21.45 -32.27 -24.98
C LEU A 224 22.81 -31.92 -24.38
N ALA A 225 22.82 -31.23 -23.24
CA ALA A 225 24.05 -30.89 -22.51
C ALA A 225 24.86 -32.17 -22.16
N ALA A 226 24.19 -33.21 -21.65
CA ALA A 226 24.84 -34.46 -21.30
C ALA A 226 25.36 -35.26 -22.52
N SER A 227 24.85 -34.99 -23.72
CA SER A 227 25.34 -35.62 -24.95
C SER A 227 26.56 -34.94 -25.57
N LEU A 228 26.97 -33.77 -25.05
CA LEU A 228 28.11 -32.99 -25.52
C LEU A 228 29.35 -33.17 -24.65
N GLU A 229 29.23 -33.87 -23.52
CA GLU A 229 30.32 -34.34 -22.65
C GLU A 229 30.80 -35.73 -23.07
#